data_fa5532a7ea2ee1f56d0866943604dcad
#
_entry.id   fa5532a7ea2ee1f56d0866943604dcad
#
_cell.length_a   1.000
_cell.length_b   1.000
_cell.length_c   1.000
_cell.angle_alpha   90.00
_cell.angle_beta   90.00
_cell.angle_gamma   90.00
#
_symmetry.space_group_name_H-M   'P 1'
#
loop_
_entity.id
_entity.type
_entity.pdbx_description
1 polymer ?
#
loop_
_entity_poly.entity_id
_entity_poly.type
_entity_poly.pdbx_seq_one_letter_code
_entity_poly.pdbx_strand_id
1 'polypeptide(L)'
;SQMLIPALDGTTIPVFEVMHMNTAIRNLIREEKTYQIDSVIASNGAVGMQTMDQALFNAVRESKVAKDVALQYSHHQEALLRRFQAEGL
;
A
#
# COMPACT_ATOMS: atom_id res chain seq x y z
N SER A 1 -4.22 6.54 6.26
CA SER A 1 -5.24 5.52 6.53
C SER A 1 -4.62 4.25 7.09
N GLN A 2 -5.40 3.48 7.83
CA GLN A 2 -4.95 2.28 8.54
C GLN A 2 -5.92 1.14 8.30
N MET A 3 -5.37 -0.07 8.20
CA MET A 3 -6.14 -1.29 8.04
C MET A 3 -5.59 -2.36 8.98
N LEU A 4 -6.46 -3.08 9.68
CA LEU A 4 -6.05 -4.22 10.52
C LEU A 4 -6.23 -5.49 9.72
N ILE A 5 -5.18 -6.29 9.57
CA ILE A 5 -5.22 -7.51 8.78
C ILE A 5 -4.68 -8.71 9.59
N PRO A 6 -5.18 -9.93 9.28
CA PRO A 6 -4.68 -11.14 9.95
C PRO A 6 -3.20 -11.37 9.66
N ALA A 7 -2.42 -11.64 10.70
CA ALA A 7 -1.01 -11.97 10.60
C ALA A 7 -0.80 -13.47 10.63
N LEU A 8 0.39 -13.92 10.21
CA LEU A 8 0.74 -15.35 10.17
C LEU A 8 0.77 -16.00 11.55
N ASP A 9 1.00 -15.22 12.61
CA ASP A 9 1.05 -15.72 13.98
C ASP A 9 -0.33 -15.84 14.65
N GLY A 10 -1.41 -15.56 13.91
CA GLY A 10 -2.77 -15.62 14.44
C GLY A 10 -3.28 -14.33 15.06
N THR A 11 -2.45 -13.29 15.13
CA THR A 11 -2.87 -11.97 15.59
C THR A 11 -3.31 -11.11 14.42
N THR A 12 -3.77 -9.89 14.70
CA THR A 12 -3.99 -8.87 13.68
C THR A 12 -2.91 -7.81 13.80
N ILE A 13 -2.45 -7.29 12.66
CA ILE A 13 -1.46 -6.22 12.64
C ILE A 13 -1.99 -5.02 11.87
N PRO A 14 -1.58 -3.79 12.24
CA PRO A 14 -1.94 -2.61 11.48
C PRO A 14 -1.04 -2.49 10.24
N VAL A 15 -1.65 -2.11 9.12
CA VAL A 15 -0.95 -1.78 7.89
C VAL A 15 -1.36 -0.36 7.53
N PHE A 16 -0.39 0.50 7.24
CA PHE A 16 -0.61 1.92 7.09
C PHE A 16 -0.35 2.41 5.68
N GLU A 17 -1.27 3.24 5.20
CA GLU A 17 -0.97 4.16 4.11
C GLU A 17 -0.44 5.45 4.74
N VAL A 18 0.68 5.95 4.23
CA VAL A 18 1.30 7.19 4.70
C VAL A 18 1.27 8.22 3.59
N MET A 19 0.55 9.31 3.82
CA MET A 19 0.43 10.40 2.87
C MET A 19 0.69 11.73 3.59
N HIS A 20 1.68 12.48 3.10
CA HIS A 20 1.93 13.83 3.57
C HIS A 20 1.28 14.83 2.63
N MET A 21 0.53 15.79 3.17
CA MET A 21 -0.08 16.81 2.36
C MET A 21 1.01 17.69 1.74
N ASN A 22 1.00 17.81 0.42
CA ASN A 22 1.91 18.68 -0.32
C ASN A 22 1.15 19.37 -1.46
N THR A 23 1.84 20.23 -2.22
CA THR A 23 1.22 20.98 -3.31
C THR A 23 0.62 20.06 -4.38
N ALA A 24 1.32 18.98 -4.74
CA ALA A 24 0.83 18.04 -5.75
C ALA A 24 -0.47 17.36 -5.28
N ILE A 25 -0.53 16.88 -4.05
CA ILE A 25 -1.72 16.24 -3.49
C ILE A 25 -2.87 17.26 -3.40
N ARG A 26 -2.59 18.48 -2.92
CA ARG A 26 -3.60 19.55 -2.84
C ARG A 26 -4.20 19.87 -4.20
N ASN A 27 -3.37 19.93 -5.24
CA ASN A 27 -3.83 20.23 -6.59
C ASN A 27 -4.73 19.11 -7.14
N LEU A 28 -4.38 17.84 -6.87
CA LEU A 28 -5.22 16.71 -7.28
C LEU A 28 -6.59 16.74 -6.60
N ILE A 29 -6.65 17.09 -5.32
CA ILE A 29 -7.91 17.21 -4.58
C ILE A 29 -8.72 18.35 -5.15
N ARG A 30 -8.11 19.52 -5.38
CA ARG A 30 -8.77 20.70 -5.92
C ARG A 30 -9.35 20.44 -7.31
N GLU A 31 -8.64 19.69 -8.14
CA GLU A 31 -9.06 19.38 -9.51
C GLU A 31 -9.93 18.13 -9.59
N GLU A 32 -10.31 17.56 -8.45
CA GLU A 32 -11.10 16.33 -8.36
C GLU A 32 -10.45 15.12 -9.05
N LYS A 33 -9.11 15.08 -9.03
CA LYS A 33 -8.32 14.00 -9.62
C LYS A 33 -7.75 13.08 -8.53
N THR A 34 -8.55 12.74 -7.54
CA THR A 34 -8.11 11.94 -6.39
C THR A 34 -7.62 10.56 -6.81
N TYR A 35 -8.04 10.05 -7.97
CA TYR A 35 -7.57 8.77 -8.51
C TYR A 35 -6.08 8.76 -8.83
N GLN A 36 -5.41 9.92 -8.89
CA GLN A 36 -3.98 10.02 -9.14
C GLN A 36 -3.14 10.09 -7.86
N ILE A 37 -3.79 10.15 -6.68
CA ILE A 37 -3.08 10.31 -5.41
C ILE A 37 -2.14 9.14 -5.13
N ASP A 38 -2.55 7.90 -5.41
CA ASP A 38 -1.70 6.73 -5.19
C ASP A 38 -0.39 6.82 -5.98
N SER A 39 -0.43 7.34 -7.21
CA SER A 39 0.78 7.54 -8.01
C SER A 39 1.71 8.57 -7.38
N VAL A 40 1.15 9.66 -6.84
CA VAL A 40 1.94 10.69 -6.16
C VAL A 40 2.56 10.13 -4.88
N ILE A 41 1.80 9.38 -4.08
CA ILE A 41 2.32 8.75 -2.88
C ILE A 41 3.48 7.82 -3.23
N ALA A 42 3.31 6.97 -4.25
CA ALA A 42 4.34 6.04 -4.68
C ALA A 42 5.63 6.75 -5.11
N SER A 43 5.50 7.90 -5.81
CA SER A 43 6.67 8.66 -6.27
C SER A 43 7.35 9.46 -5.15
N ASN A 44 6.72 9.58 -3.98
CA ASN A 44 7.26 10.31 -2.83
C ASN A 44 7.74 9.38 -1.70
N GLY A 45 8.10 8.12 -2.02
CA GLY A 45 8.60 7.18 -1.03
C GLY A 45 9.82 7.66 -0.26
N ALA A 46 10.68 8.49 -0.90
CA ALA A 46 11.87 9.03 -0.26
C ALA A 46 11.56 9.98 0.91
N VAL A 47 10.35 10.54 0.98
CA VAL A 47 9.92 11.40 2.10
C VAL A 47 8.96 10.65 3.04
N GLY A 48 8.95 9.33 3.00
CA GLY A 48 8.20 8.49 3.92
C GLY A 48 6.77 8.18 3.53
N MET A 49 6.33 8.57 2.34
CA MET A 49 4.99 8.20 1.86
C MET A 49 4.96 6.75 1.38
N GLN A 50 3.84 6.08 1.60
CA GLN A 50 3.62 4.75 1.04
C GLN A 50 2.13 4.50 0.81
N THR A 51 1.82 3.77 -0.26
CA THR A 51 0.45 3.30 -0.51
C THR A 51 0.12 2.11 0.40
N MET A 52 -1.19 1.82 0.56
CA MET A 52 -1.62 0.63 1.28
C MET A 52 -1.03 -0.64 0.64
N ASP A 53 -1.01 -0.72 -0.70
CA ASP A 53 -0.48 -1.89 -1.40
C ASP A 53 1.04 -2.05 -1.19
N GLN A 54 1.79 -0.95 -1.11
CA GLN A 54 3.21 -1.02 -0.76
C GLN A 54 3.40 -1.56 0.66
N ALA A 55 2.56 -1.12 1.60
CA ALA A 55 2.61 -1.62 2.97
C ALA A 55 2.26 -3.10 3.05
N LEU A 56 1.26 -3.54 2.30
CA LEU A 56 0.90 -4.97 2.19
C LEU A 56 2.04 -5.79 1.58
N PHE A 57 2.66 -5.28 0.52
CA PHE A 57 3.82 -5.93 -0.09
C PHE A 57 4.95 -6.11 0.92
N ASN A 58 5.26 -5.06 1.67
CA ASN A 58 6.31 -5.11 2.69
C ASN A 58 6.00 -6.13 3.78
N ALA A 59 4.74 -6.22 4.22
CA ALA A 59 4.32 -7.16 5.25
C ALA A 59 4.50 -8.61 4.80
N VAL A 60 4.23 -8.91 3.54
CA VAL A 60 4.47 -10.26 2.98
C VAL A 60 5.98 -10.53 2.87
N ARG A 61 6.73 -9.57 2.35
CA ARG A 61 8.19 -9.71 2.22
C ARG A 61 8.86 -9.96 3.56
N GLU A 62 8.36 -9.33 4.61
CA GLU A 62 8.87 -9.49 5.98
C GLU A 62 8.29 -10.71 6.70
N SER A 63 7.50 -11.53 6.01
CA SER A 63 6.88 -12.76 6.53
C SER A 63 5.92 -12.50 7.71
N LYS A 64 5.27 -11.36 7.73
CA LYS A 64 4.27 -11.00 8.75
C LYS A 64 2.86 -11.41 8.35
N VAL A 65 2.57 -11.44 7.05
CA VAL A 65 1.24 -11.67 6.49
C VAL A 65 1.37 -12.64 5.32
N ALA A 66 0.37 -13.51 5.14
CA ALA A 66 0.33 -14.42 4.00
C ALA A 66 0.01 -13.65 2.71
N LYS A 67 0.56 -14.10 1.58
CA LYS A 67 0.38 -13.47 0.28
C LYS A 67 -1.10 -13.38 -0.12
N ASP A 68 -1.86 -14.46 0.07
CA ASP A 68 -3.29 -14.48 -0.27
C ASP A 68 -4.10 -13.50 0.58
N VAL A 69 -3.74 -13.34 1.85
CA VAL A 69 -4.37 -12.35 2.73
C VAL A 69 -4.08 -10.94 2.25
N ALA A 70 -2.83 -10.65 1.92
CA ALA A 70 -2.46 -9.32 1.40
C ALA A 70 -3.23 -8.99 0.12
N LEU A 71 -3.36 -9.94 -0.80
CA LEU A 71 -4.11 -9.76 -2.03
C LEU A 71 -5.60 -9.49 -1.75
N GLN A 72 -6.17 -10.15 -0.75
CA GLN A 72 -7.57 -9.96 -0.38
C GLN A 72 -7.86 -8.51 0.05
N TYR A 73 -6.91 -7.87 0.74
CA TYR A 73 -7.06 -6.51 1.24
C TYR A 73 -6.49 -5.44 0.30
N SER A 74 -5.89 -5.84 -0.81
CA SER A 74 -5.25 -4.91 -1.75
C SER A 74 -6.26 -4.04 -2.49
N HIS A 75 -5.90 -2.81 -2.76
CA HIS A 75 -6.67 -1.90 -3.61
C HIS A 75 -6.45 -2.18 -5.10
N HIS A 76 -5.31 -2.76 -5.47
CA HIS A 76 -4.92 -3.05 -6.85
C HIS A 76 -4.36 -4.48 -6.93
N GLN A 77 -5.26 -5.47 -6.84
CA GLN A 77 -4.90 -6.87 -6.66
C GLN A 77 -4.01 -7.42 -7.77
N GLU A 78 -4.35 -7.13 -9.03
CA GLU A 78 -3.58 -7.64 -10.17
C GLU A 78 -2.16 -7.08 -10.19
N ALA A 79 -2.01 -5.79 -9.91
CA ALA A 79 -0.70 -5.15 -9.86
C ALA A 79 0.14 -5.71 -8.71
N LEU A 80 -0.47 -5.93 -7.55
CA LEU A 80 0.22 -6.50 -6.40
C LEU A 80 0.66 -7.94 -6.69
N LEU A 81 -0.21 -8.74 -7.31
CA LEU A 81 0.14 -10.11 -7.68
C LEU A 81 1.33 -10.14 -8.64
N ARG A 82 1.32 -9.29 -9.67
CA ARG A 82 2.44 -9.19 -10.60
C ARG A 82 3.74 -8.81 -9.90
N ARG A 83 3.66 -7.92 -8.91
CA ARG A 83 4.83 -7.51 -8.14
C ARG A 83 5.39 -8.67 -7.31
N PHE A 84 4.52 -9.44 -6.66
CA PHE A 84 4.95 -10.64 -5.95
C PHE A 84 5.66 -11.62 -6.88
N GLN A 85 5.07 -11.87 -8.06
CA GLN A 85 5.66 -12.77 -9.03
C GLN A 85 7.03 -12.29 -9.52
N ALA A 86 7.16 -10.99 -9.78
CA ALA A 86 8.42 -10.40 -10.25
C ALA A 86 9.54 -10.54 -9.20
N GLU A 87 9.20 -10.55 -7.92
CA GLU A 87 10.18 -10.66 -6.83
C GLU A 87 10.29 -12.07 -6.23
N GLY A 88 9.62 -13.05 -6.84
CA GLY A 88 9.67 -14.43 -6.39
C GLY A 88 8.96 -14.70 -5.07
N LEU A 89 7.94 -13.90 -4.77
CA LEU A 89 7.16 -14.04 -3.52
C LEU A 89 5.78 -14.76 -3.74
#